data_2f046191ed0daa907907a435dbde210c
#
_entry.id   2f046191ed0daa907907a435dbde210c
#
_cell.length_a   1.000
_cell.length_b   1.000
_cell.length_c   1.000
_cell.angle_alpha   90.00
_cell.angle_beta   90.00
_cell.angle_gamma   90.00
#
_symmetry.space_group_name_H-M   'P 1'
#
loop_
_entity.id
_entity.type
_entity.pdbx_description
1 polymer ?
#
loop_
_entity_poly.entity_id
_entity_poly.type
_entity_poly.pdbx_seq_one_letter_code
_entity_poly.pdbx_strand_id
1 'polypeptide(L)'
;LKTSAVGYKTRYIPFSITDTETAKLSRILMEEDSYALSGITVTAQKVPVEMKAEKTVYNLSATISGTQGNLYDALRQMPGVQIQSNGNILLDGQGGINVLMNGKTTYLSGETLINYLRSIPASTVEKIELINNPSSHLDAAGKTGVINIEIKRINIKGLITGGNAGYNQAYIYGSGYGNIYLNLRKNKFNLYTDYAYYEG
;
A
#
# COMPACT_ATOMS: atom_id res chain seq x y z
N LEU A 1 22.36 42.05 24.61
CA LEU A 1 21.89 42.05 23.22
C LEU A 1 21.65 40.61 22.76
N LYS A 2 20.47 40.33 22.18
CA LYS A 2 20.15 39.06 21.55
C LYS A 2 20.21 39.21 20.03
N THR A 3 21.00 38.42 19.37
CA THR A 3 21.04 38.33 17.90
C THR A 3 20.54 36.97 17.42
N SER A 4 19.58 36.98 16.50
CA SER A 4 19.04 35.76 15.89
C SER A 4 18.74 36.00 14.42
N ALA A 5 19.08 35.02 13.59
CA ALA A 5 18.73 34.99 12.18
C ALA A 5 18.36 33.57 11.78
N VAL A 6 17.57 33.41 10.74
CA VAL A 6 17.16 32.09 10.24
C VAL A 6 18.41 31.37 9.69
N GLY A 7 18.66 30.16 10.16
CA GLY A 7 19.85 29.37 9.76
C GLY A 7 21.10 29.63 10.60
N TYR A 8 20.99 30.44 11.66
CA TYR A 8 22.12 30.73 12.54
C TYR A 8 21.76 30.52 14.02
N LYS A 9 22.74 30.11 14.83
CA LYS A 9 22.57 29.95 16.28
C LYS A 9 22.30 31.28 16.94
N THR A 10 21.28 31.34 17.79
CA THR A 10 21.01 32.53 18.58
C THR A 10 22.18 32.81 19.52
N ARG A 11 22.70 34.05 19.52
CA ARG A 11 23.82 34.47 20.35
C ARG A 11 23.39 35.59 21.30
N TYR A 12 23.81 35.50 22.56
CA TYR A 12 23.62 36.53 23.57
C TYR A 12 24.97 37.20 23.84
N ILE A 13 25.00 38.54 23.73
CA ILE A 13 26.20 39.32 23.94
C ILE A 13 25.93 40.24 25.11
N PRO A 14 26.68 40.11 26.23
CA PRO A 14 26.57 41.04 27.33
C PRO A 14 27.19 42.37 26.90
N PHE A 15 26.54 43.50 27.24
CA PHE A 15 27.07 44.85 27.06
C PHE A 15 26.67 45.68 28.23
N SER A 16 27.51 46.61 28.65
CA SER A 16 27.23 47.62 29.68
C SER A 16 27.23 49.00 29.05
N ILE A 17 26.27 49.81 29.42
CA ILE A 17 26.18 51.21 29.01
C ILE A 17 26.60 52.01 30.27
N THR A 18 27.71 52.75 30.14
CA THR A 18 28.12 53.73 31.16
C THR A 18 27.65 55.10 30.68
N ASP A 19 27.05 55.86 31.56
CA ASP A 19 26.42 57.14 31.27
C ASP A 19 27.25 58.00 30.32
N THR A 20 26.64 58.44 29.22
CA THR A 20 27.04 59.43 28.22
C THR A 20 27.71 58.99 26.94
N GLU A 21 27.96 57.72 26.61
CA GLU A 21 28.55 57.36 25.34
C GLU A 21 27.77 56.30 24.56
N THR A 22 27.75 56.45 23.24
CA THR A 22 27.21 55.42 22.33
C THR A 22 28.08 54.16 22.35
N ALA A 23 27.54 53.03 22.80
CA ALA A 23 28.23 51.75 22.76
C ALA A 23 28.38 51.30 21.31
N LYS A 24 29.59 51.32 20.79
CA LYS A 24 29.92 50.69 19.48
C LYS A 24 30.08 49.21 19.67
N LEU A 25 29.15 48.44 19.08
CA LEU A 25 29.26 46.98 19.04
C LEU A 25 30.26 46.55 17.98
N SER A 26 31.16 45.67 18.36
CA SER A 26 32.07 45.00 17.41
C SER A 26 31.30 44.13 16.43
N ARG A 27 31.91 43.76 15.31
CA ARG A 27 31.36 42.83 14.32
C ARG A 27 30.92 41.53 15.00
N ILE A 28 29.64 41.20 14.90
CA ILE A 28 29.08 39.97 15.45
C ILE A 28 29.14 38.90 14.36
N LEU A 29 29.94 37.88 14.60
CA LEU A 29 29.98 36.69 13.77
C LEU A 29 28.95 35.68 14.31
N MET A 30 28.03 35.30 13.48
CA MET A 30 27.04 34.26 13.78
C MET A 30 27.50 32.91 13.21
N GLU A 31 27.37 31.87 13.99
CA GLU A 31 27.64 30.50 13.56
C GLU A 31 26.40 29.93 12.86
N GLU A 32 26.61 29.30 11.73
CA GLU A 32 25.54 28.57 11.06
C GLU A 32 24.98 27.49 11.97
N ASP A 33 23.66 27.48 12.09
CA ASP A 33 22.96 26.41 12.79
C ASP A 33 22.70 25.29 11.79
N SER A 34 23.67 24.40 11.68
CA SER A 34 23.53 23.17 10.89
C SER A 34 22.66 22.14 11.61
N TYR A 35 21.57 22.56 12.26
CA TYR A 35 20.49 21.61 12.46
C TYR A 35 20.01 21.23 11.07
N ALA A 36 20.50 20.09 10.58
CA ALA A 36 19.81 19.37 9.54
C ALA A 36 18.34 19.38 9.97
N LEU A 37 17.50 20.02 9.18
CA LEU A 37 16.06 19.84 9.26
C LEU A 37 15.86 18.33 9.19
N SER A 38 15.76 17.70 10.36
CA SER A 38 15.23 16.34 10.45
C SER A 38 13.93 16.45 9.71
N GLY A 39 13.93 15.94 8.46
CA GLY A 39 12.84 16.16 7.54
C GLY A 39 11.56 15.92 8.27
N ILE A 40 10.70 16.91 8.32
CA ILE A 40 9.32 16.71 8.71
C ILE A 40 8.80 15.74 7.66
N THR A 41 8.83 14.46 7.98
CA THR A 41 8.15 13.44 7.19
C THR A 41 6.68 13.75 7.39
N VAL A 42 6.11 14.55 6.49
CA VAL A 42 4.67 14.72 6.39
C VAL A 42 4.14 13.36 5.96
N THR A 43 3.84 12.52 6.92
CA THR A 43 3.12 11.28 6.69
C THR A 43 1.69 11.70 6.41
N ALA A 44 1.39 11.98 5.15
CA ALA A 44 0.02 12.18 4.73
C ALA A 44 -0.72 10.87 5.05
N GLN A 45 -1.67 10.94 5.97
CA GLN A 45 -2.50 9.80 6.32
C GLN A 45 -3.32 9.46 5.06
N LYS A 46 -3.07 8.30 4.46
CA LYS A 46 -3.80 7.87 3.26
C LYS A 46 -5.28 7.76 3.60
N VAL A 47 -6.11 8.44 2.83
CA VAL A 47 -7.57 8.33 2.96
C VAL A 47 -7.99 6.92 2.54
N PRO A 48 -8.86 6.23 3.29
CA PRO A 48 -9.30 4.86 2.95
C PRO A 48 -9.86 4.73 1.54
N VAL A 49 -10.64 5.70 1.08
CA VAL A 49 -11.25 5.71 -0.26
C VAL A 49 -11.05 7.07 -0.90
N GLU A 50 -10.50 7.09 -2.10
CA GLU A 50 -10.32 8.29 -2.91
C GLU A 50 -11.14 8.14 -4.20
N MET A 51 -12.12 9.01 -4.41
CA MET A 51 -12.88 9.09 -5.66
C MET A 51 -12.17 10.05 -6.62
N LYS A 52 -11.81 9.57 -7.81
CA LYS A 52 -11.24 10.35 -8.91
C LYS A 52 -12.18 10.26 -10.10
N ALA A 53 -12.09 11.20 -11.05
CA ALA A 53 -12.99 11.29 -12.19
C ALA A 53 -13.11 9.97 -13.00
N GLU A 54 -12.03 9.20 -13.09
CA GLU A 54 -11.97 7.98 -13.92
C GLU A 54 -11.90 6.69 -13.10
N LYS A 55 -11.63 6.78 -11.78
CA LYS A 55 -11.42 5.60 -10.93
C LYS A 55 -11.70 5.87 -9.45
N THR A 56 -12.14 4.84 -8.76
CA THR A 56 -12.18 4.82 -7.30
C THR A 56 -10.98 4.03 -6.76
N VAL A 57 -10.23 4.61 -5.83
CA VAL A 57 -9.04 4.01 -5.22
C VAL A 57 -9.33 3.64 -3.78
N TYR A 58 -9.20 2.38 -3.45
CA TYR A 58 -9.31 1.84 -2.10
C TYR A 58 -7.93 1.57 -1.52
N ASN A 59 -7.54 2.33 -0.51
CA ASN A 59 -6.26 2.17 0.19
C ASN A 59 -6.40 1.14 1.32
N LEU A 60 -6.12 -0.13 1.05
CA LEU A 60 -6.28 -1.21 2.04
C LEU A 60 -5.39 -1.02 3.27
N SER A 61 -4.20 -0.46 3.07
CA SER A 61 -3.27 -0.16 4.16
C SER A 61 -3.77 0.91 5.15
N ALA A 62 -4.77 1.69 4.76
CA ALA A 62 -5.39 2.71 5.62
C ALA A 62 -6.58 2.18 6.42
N THR A 63 -7.04 0.95 6.16
CA THR A 63 -8.21 0.36 6.79
C THR A 63 -7.82 -0.91 7.55
N ILE A 64 -8.12 -0.99 8.85
CA ILE A 64 -7.80 -2.17 9.67
C ILE A 64 -8.50 -3.43 9.12
N SER A 65 -9.75 -3.30 8.70
CA SER A 65 -10.52 -4.40 8.11
C SER A 65 -9.98 -4.85 6.75
N GLY A 66 -9.39 -3.94 5.96
CA GLY A 66 -8.87 -4.22 4.63
C GLY A 66 -7.57 -5.06 4.63
N THR A 67 -6.94 -5.25 5.80
CA THR A 67 -5.70 -6.03 5.90
C THR A 67 -5.92 -7.45 6.43
N GLN A 68 -7.15 -7.79 6.83
CA GLN A 68 -7.49 -9.12 7.33
C GLN A 68 -7.97 -10.02 6.20
N GLY A 69 -7.66 -11.31 6.30
CA GLY A 69 -8.07 -12.32 5.33
C GLY A 69 -7.28 -12.25 4.01
N ASN A 70 -7.92 -12.61 2.93
CA ASN A 70 -7.34 -12.66 1.60
C ASN A 70 -7.95 -11.60 0.66
N LEU A 71 -7.33 -11.45 -0.50
CA LEU A 71 -7.74 -10.44 -1.48
C LEU A 71 -9.17 -10.67 -2.04
N TYR A 72 -9.59 -11.94 -2.15
CA TYR A 72 -10.96 -12.26 -2.56
C TYR A 72 -12.00 -11.69 -1.58
N ASP A 73 -11.77 -11.87 -0.27
CA ASP A 73 -12.67 -11.35 0.76
C ASP A 73 -12.65 -9.81 0.78
N ALA A 74 -11.50 -9.20 0.58
CA ALA A 74 -11.38 -7.75 0.47
C ALA A 74 -12.17 -7.20 -0.72
N LEU A 75 -12.08 -7.82 -1.89
CA LEU A 75 -12.84 -7.41 -3.09
C LEU A 75 -14.34 -7.53 -2.89
N ARG A 76 -14.81 -8.59 -2.24
CA ARG A 76 -16.25 -8.77 -1.95
C ARG A 76 -16.84 -7.70 -1.04
N GLN A 77 -16.02 -7.07 -0.21
CA GLN A 77 -16.45 -6.00 0.69
C GLN A 77 -16.45 -4.62 0.01
N MET A 78 -15.94 -4.53 -1.21
CA MET A 78 -15.89 -3.24 -1.93
C MET A 78 -17.25 -2.91 -2.56
N PRO A 79 -17.75 -1.68 -2.38
CA PRO A 79 -18.94 -1.23 -3.09
C PRO A 79 -18.77 -1.35 -4.60
N GLY A 80 -19.82 -1.81 -5.28
CA GLY A 80 -19.82 -1.98 -6.73
C GLY A 80 -19.22 -3.29 -7.23
N VAL A 81 -18.44 -4.02 -6.41
CA VAL A 81 -17.85 -5.30 -6.80
C VAL A 81 -18.76 -6.45 -6.40
N GLN A 82 -19.10 -7.29 -7.36
CA GLN A 82 -19.87 -8.53 -7.15
C GLN A 82 -19.09 -9.70 -7.77
N ILE A 83 -18.90 -10.75 -6.99
CA ILE A 83 -18.25 -11.97 -7.46
C ILE A 83 -19.29 -13.08 -7.50
N GLN A 84 -19.57 -13.57 -8.70
CA GLN A 84 -20.53 -14.63 -8.95
C GLN A 84 -19.96 -16.01 -8.61
N SER A 85 -20.81 -17.00 -8.40
CA SER A 85 -20.42 -18.39 -8.07
C SER A 85 -19.58 -19.06 -9.16
N ASN A 86 -19.75 -18.64 -10.43
CA ASN A 86 -18.95 -19.11 -11.55
C ASN A 86 -17.58 -18.43 -11.70
N GLY A 87 -17.22 -17.55 -10.73
CA GLY A 87 -15.95 -16.83 -10.73
C GLY A 87 -15.92 -15.55 -11.58
N ASN A 88 -17.04 -15.16 -12.18
CA ASN A 88 -17.11 -13.90 -12.90
C ASN A 88 -17.20 -12.73 -11.91
N ILE A 89 -16.44 -11.67 -12.20
CA ILE A 89 -16.48 -10.43 -11.43
C ILE A 89 -17.28 -9.41 -12.20
N LEU A 90 -18.23 -8.78 -11.50
CA LEU A 90 -19.01 -7.64 -12.00
C LEU A 90 -18.55 -6.38 -11.27
N LEU A 91 -18.48 -5.28 -11.99
CA LEU A 91 -18.24 -3.95 -11.44
C LEU A 91 -19.45 -3.07 -11.82
N ASP A 92 -20.16 -2.57 -10.80
CA ASP A 92 -21.41 -1.83 -10.94
C ASP A 92 -22.45 -2.54 -11.84
N GLY A 93 -22.52 -3.87 -11.68
CA GLY A 93 -23.43 -4.73 -12.43
C GLY A 93 -22.97 -5.07 -13.86
N GLN A 94 -21.85 -4.53 -14.31
CA GLN A 94 -21.29 -4.82 -15.64
C GLN A 94 -20.25 -5.95 -15.56
N GLY A 95 -20.33 -6.90 -16.46
CA GLY A 95 -19.38 -8.00 -16.63
C GLY A 95 -18.26 -7.63 -17.59
N GLY A 96 -17.37 -8.61 -17.84
CA GLY A 96 -16.23 -8.40 -18.74
C GLY A 96 -15.13 -7.57 -18.12
N ILE A 97 -14.90 -7.72 -16.81
CA ILE A 97 -13.90 -6.99 -16.07
C ILE A 97 -12.50 -7.61 -16.29
N ASN A 98 -11.51 -6.75 -16.54
CA ASN A 98 -10.11 -7.15 -16.60
C ASN A 98 -9.47 -6.95 -15.22
N VAL A 99 -8.82 -8.00 -14.72
CA VAL A 99 -8.08 -7.93 -13.45
C VAL A 99 -6.59 -7.79 -13.72
N LEU A 100 -6.03 -6.68 -13.25
CA LEU A 100 -4.62 -6.38 -13.37
C LEU A 100 -3.92 -6.53 -12.02
N MET A 101 -2.69 -6.98 -12.07
CA MET A 101 -1.78 -7.00 -10.93
C MET A 101 -0.58 -6.09 -11.23
N ASN A 102 -0.42 -5.03 -10.43
CA ASN A 102 0.60 -3.99 -10.66
C ASN A 102 0.58 -3.44 -12.10
N GLY A 103 -0.62 -3.20 -12.65
CA GLY A 103 -0.82 -2.69 -13.99
C GLY A 103 -0.67 -3.71 -15.13
N LYS A 104 -0.44 -5.00 -14.83
CA LYS A 104 -0.31 -6.08 -15.83
C LYS A 104 -1.52 -6.99 -15.78
N THR A 105 -2.08 -7.32 -16.94
CA THR A 105 -3.21 -8.27 -17.05
C THR A 105 -2.83 -9.65 -16.51
N THR A 106 -3.68 -10.21 -15.67
CA THR A 106 -3.45 -11.55 -15.08
C THR A 106 -3.76 -12.68 -16.07
N TYR A 107 -4.59 -12.43 -17.09
CA TYR A 107 -5.12 -13.42 -18.03
C TYR A 107 -5.87 -14.60 -17.35
N LEU A 108 -6.23 -14.44 -16.09
CA LEU A 108 -6.98 -15.43 -15.33
C LEU A 108 -8.47 -15.11 -15.39
N SER A 109 -9.31 -16.12 -15.35
CA SER A 109 -10.78 -15.98 -15.35
C SER A 109 -11.42 -17.10 -14.55
N GLY A 110 -12.68 -16.91 -14.18
CA GLY A 110 -13.48 -17.93 -13.51
C GLY A 110 -12.86 -18.39 -12.20
N GLU A 111 -12.94 -19.68 -11.94
CA GLU A 111 -12.47 -20.29 -10.69
C GLU A 111 -10.96 -20.13 -10.46
N THR A 112 -10.16 -20.19 -11.53
CA THR A 112 -8.71 -19.99 -11.45
C THR A 112 -8.37 -18.61 -10.92
N LEU A 113 -9.09 -17.57 -11.35
CA LEU A 113 -8.93 -16.23 -10.84
C LEU A 113 -9.31 -16.16 -9.36
N ILE A 114 -10.42 -16.78 -8.97
CA ILE A 114 -10.87 -16.80 -7.57
C ILE A 114 -9.83 -17.46 -6.66
N ASN A 115 -9.30 -18.61 -7.06
CA ASN A 115 -8.28 -19.32 -6.30
C ASN A 115 -6.99 -18.50 -6.18
N TYR A 116 -6.61 -17.82 -7.25
CA TYR A 116 -5.48 -16.89 -7.24
C TYR A 116 -5.71 -15.72 -6.27
N LEU A 117 -6.89 -15.10 -6.28
CA LEU A 117 -7.22 -13.99 -5.35
C LEU A 117 -7.26 -14.47 -3.89
N ARG A 118 -7.72 -15.69 -3.62
CA ARG A 118 -7.70 -16.29 -2.28
C ARG A 118 -6.27 -16.58 -1.79
N SER A 119 -5.34 -16.87 -2.68
CA SER A 119 -3.95 -17.13 -2.30
C SER A 119 -3.19 -15.87 -1.88
N ILE A 120 -3.70 -14.68 -2.18
CA ILE A 120 -3.04 -13.40 -1.87
C ILE A 120 -3.56 -12.86 -0.54
N PRO A 121 -2.70 -12.73 0.49
CA PRO A 121 -3.09 -12.08 1.73
C PRO A 121 -3.43 -10.61 1.50
N ALA A 122 -4.57 -10.14 2.02
CA ALA A 122 -4.99 -8.75 1.87
C ALA A 122 -3.95 -7.76 2.45
N SER A 123 -3.22 -8.17 3.48
CA SER A 123 -2.15 -7.39 4.11
C SER A 123 -0.99 -7.04 3.17
N THR A 124 -0.79 -7.80 2.09
CA THR A 124 0.24 -7.54 1.07
C THR A 124 -0.19 -6.52 0.03
N VAL A 125 -1.48 -6.21 -0.04
CA VAL A 125 -2.03 -5.25 -1.00
C VAL A 125 -1.86 -3.82 -0.47
N GLU A 126 -1.42 -2.91 -1.31
CA GLU A 126 -1.32 -1.50 -0.99
C GLU A 126 -2.64 -0.79 -1.27
N LYS A 127 -3.14 -0.92 -2.49
CA LYS A 127 -4.41 -0.33 -2.93
C LYS A 127 -5.06 -1.16 -4.03
N ILE A 128 -6.36 -0.95 -4.21
CA ILE A 128 -7.15 -1.49 -5.31
C ILE A 128 -7.80 -0.32 -6.03
N GLU A 129 -7.67 -0.28 -7.34
CA GLU A 129 -8.27 0.74 -8.19
C GLU A 129 -9.40 0.11 -9.01
N LEU A 130 -10.59 0.66 -8.88
CA LEU A 130 -11.77 0.29 -9.68
C LEU A 130 -11.95 1.33 -10.79
N ILE A 131 -11.90 0.91 -12.05
CA ILE A 131 -11.98 1.78 -13.23
C ILE A 131 -13.16 1.31 -14.06
N ASN A 132 -14.24 2.10 -14.11
CA ASN A 132 -15.48 1.76 -14.80
C ASN A 132 -15.41 2.05 -16.31
N ASN A 133 -14.63 3.07 -16.70
CA ASN A 133 -14.41 3.44 -18.09
C ASN A 133 -12.91 3.45 -18.38
N PRO A 134 -12.32 2.28 -18.68
CA PRO A 134 -10.91 2.23 -18.96
C PRO A 134 -10.59 2.99 -20.25
N SER A 135 -9.47 3.72 -20.26
CA SER A 135 -8.95 4.34 -21.47
C SER A 135 -8.55 3.24 -22.48
N SER A 136 -8.49 3.58 -23.75
CA SER A 136 -8.15 2.64 -24.84
C SER A 136 -6.81 1.88 -24.61
N HIS A 137 -5.93 2.42 -23.79
CA HIS A 137 -4.68 1.79 -23.38
C HIS A 137 -4.88 0.59 -22.43
N LEU A 138 -5.97 0.57 -21.66
CA LEU A 138 -6.34 -0.50 -20.73
C LEU A 138 -7.42 -1.42 -21.33
N ASP A 139 -8.06 -0.99 -22.40
CA ASP A 139 -9.18 -1.65 -23.07
C ASP A 139 -8.76 -2.48 -24.29
N ALA A 140 -7.53 -2.99 -24.32
CA ALA A 140 -7.03 -3.77 -25.46
C ALA A 140 -7.85 -5.04 -25.81
N ALA A 141 -8.94 -5.33 -25.09
CA ALA A 141 -9.74 -6.53 -25.26
C ALA A 141 -11.26 -6.31 -25.21
N GLY A 142 -11.76 -5.06 -25.37
CA GLY A 142 -13.20 -4.79 -25.31
C GLY A 142 -13.81 -5.06 -23.94
N LYS A 143 -13.07 -4.81 -22.86
CA LYS A 143 -13.53 -4.99 -21.48
C LYS A 143 -14.22 -3.74 -20.98
N THR A 144 -15.31 -3.93 -20.24
CA THR A 144 -16.17 -2.84 -19.74
C THR A 144 -15.62 -2.16 -18.48
N GLY A 145 -14.67 -2.80 -17.79
CA GLY A 145 -14.05 -2.26 -16.59
C GLY A 145 -12.74 -2.92 -16.25
N VAL A 146 -12.00 -2.28 -15.34
CA VAL A 146 -10.70 -2.76 -14.88
C VAL A 146 -10.63 -2.70 -13.36
N ILE A 147 -10.14 -3.77 -12.76
CA ILE A 147 -9.72 -3.81 -11.35
C ILE A 147 -8.20 -3.95 -11.33
N ASN A 148 -7.50 -2.89 -10.92
CA ASN A 148 -6.06 -2.93 -10.77
C ASN A 148 -5.67 -3.08 -9.31
N ILE A 149 -4.95 -4.12 -8.99
CA ILE A 149 -4.49 -4.48 -7.66
C ILE A 149 -3.01 -4.14 -7.55
N GLU A 150 -2.65 -3.22 -6.67
CA GLU A 150 -1.26 -2.89 -6.42
C GLU A 150 -0.77 -3.52 -5.12
N ILE A 151 0.25 -4.35 -5.25
CA ILE A 151 0.92 -5.00 -4.13
C ILE A 151 1.94 -4.03 -3.51
N LYS A 152 2.02 -4.01 -2.18
CA LYS A 152 3.01 -3.23 -1.45
C LYS A 152 4.42 -3.53 -1.95
N ARG A 153 5.15 -2.48 -2.31
CA ARG A 153 6.57 -2.61 -2.63
C ARG A 153 7.35 -2.77 -1.35
N ILE A 154 7.46 -3.99 -0.87
CA ILE A 154 8.32 -4.29 0.27
C ILE A 154 9.75 -4.26 -0.24
N ASN A 155 10.48 -3.23 0.12
CA ASN A 155 11.90 -3.08 -0.28
C ASN A 155 12.83 -3.89 0.65
N ILE A 156 12.36 -5.03 1.13
CA ILE A 156 13.13 -5.92 2.00
C ILE A 156 13.94 -6.87 1.10
N LYS A 157 15.25 -6.76 1.19
CA LYS A 157 16.17 -7.76 0.64
C LYS A 157 16.20 -8.92 1.63
N GLY A 158 15.92 -10.12 1.19
CA GLY A 158 15.98 -11.28 2.07
C GLY A 158 15.00 -12.38 1.69
N LEU A 159 14.88 -13.32 2.59
CA LEU A 159 13.96 -14.44 2.52
C LEU A 159 12.78 -14.16 3.45
N ILE A 160 11.57 -14.19 2.90
CA ILE A 160 10.32 -14.13 3.66
C ILE A 160 9.65 -15.48 3.47
N THR A 161 9.36 -16.14 4.56
CA THR A 161 8.59 -17.40 4.58
C THR A 161 7.42 -17.24 5.52
N GLY A 162 6.34 -17.90 5.21
CA GLY A 162 5.19 -17.97 6.08
C GLY A 162 4.29 -19.12 5.65
N GLY A 163 3.34 -19.42 6.50
CA GLY A 163 2.38 -20.46 6.21
C GLY A 163 1.23 -20.40 7.19
N ASN A 164 0.17 -21.06 6.85
CA ASN A 164 -0.97 -21.30 7.73
C ASN A 164 -1.43 -22.73 7.56
N ALA A 165 -1.97 -23.28 8.64
CA ALA A 165 -2.62 -24.57 8.63
C ALA A 165 -3.92 -24.46 9.43
N GLY A 166 -4.93 -25.17 9.01
CA GLY A 166 -6.19 -25.24 9.70
C GLY A 166 -6.82 -26.61 9.56
N TYR A 167 -7.62 -26.96 10.55
CA TYR A 167 -8.39 -28.18 10.55
C TYR A 167 -9.84 -27.84 10.88
N ASN A 168 -10.76 -28.35 10.08
CA ASN A 168 -12.17 -28.17 10.29
C ASN A 168 -12.82 -29.55 10.51
N GLN A 169 -13.45 -29.73 11.67
CA GLN A 169 -14.17 -30.96 12.03
C GLN A 169 -15.65 -30.72 11.85
N ALA A 170 -16.26 -31.32 10.86
CA ALA A 170 -17.71 -31.50 10.80
C ALA A 170 -18.08 -32.86 11.39
N TYR A 171 -19.32 -33.03 11.81
CA TYR A 171 -19.80 -34.16 12.63
C TYR A 171 -19.30 -35.56 12.19
N ILE A 172 -19.08 -35.80 10.90
CA ILE A 172 -18.63 -37.10 10.35
C ILE A 172 -17.35 -36.96 9.53
N TYR A 173 -17.05 -35.79 8.99
CA TYR A 173 -15.88 -35.57 8.10
C TYR A 173 -15.03 -34.47 8.66
N GLY A 174 -13.71 -34.68 8.67
CA GLY A 174 -12.74 -33.69 8.96
C GLY A 174 -12.04 -33.22 7.67
N SER A 175 -11.77 -31.95 7.52
CA SER A 175 -10.95 -31.42 6.45
C SER A 175 -9.77 -30.63 6.99
N GLY A 176 -8.60 -30.89 6.44
CA GLY A 176 -7.37 -30.19 6.78
C GLY A 176 -6.85 -29.37 5.60
N TYR A 177 -6.29 -28.22 5.90
CA TYR A 177 -5.57 -27.45 4.89
C TYR A 177 -4.29 -26.89 5.45
N GLY A 178 -3.31 -26.74 4.60
CA GLY A 178 -2.07 -26.07 4.92
C GLY A 178 -1.52 -25.38 3.70
N ASN A 179 -0.90 -24.24 3.88
CA ASN A 179 -0.08 -23.64 2.84
C ASN A 179 1.23 -23.12 3.42
N ILE A 180 2.25 -23.16 2.61
CA ILE A 180 3.57 -22.60 2.90
C ILE A 180 3.94 -21.73 1.71
N TYR A 181 4.39 -20.52 1.96
CA TYR A 181 4.93 -19.65 0.91
C TYR A 181 6.36 -19.23 1.21
N LEU A 182 7.11 -19.02 0.16
CA LEU A 182 8.49 -18.56 0.20
C LEU A 182 8.64 -17.43 -0.81
N ASN A 183 9.19 -16.30 -0.37
CA ASN A 183 9.54 -15.18 -1.21
C ASN A 183 11.01 -14.81 -0.96
N LEU A 184 11.86 -15.08 -1.95
CA LEU A 184 13.27 -14.71 -1.94
C LEU A 184 13.48 -13.48 -2.83
N ARG A 185 13.92 -12.38 -2.22
CA ARG A 185 14.21 -11.15 -2.93
C ARG A 185 15.68 -10.76 -2.79
N LYS A 186 16.38 -10.69 -3.93
CA LYS A 186 17.78 -10.26 -3.98
C LYS A 186 17.99 -9.33 -5.18
N ASN A 187 18.25 -8.05 -4.92
CA ASN A 187 18.43 -7.02 -5.94
C ASN A 187 17.23 -6.92 -6.91
N LYS A 188 17.43 -7.24 -8.19
CA LYS A 188 16.40 -7.25 -9.23
C LYS A 188 15.68 -8.60 -9.35
N PHE A 189 16.13 -9.61 -8.61
CA PHE A 189 15.57 -10.96 -8.64
C PHE A 189 14.54 -11.12 -7.53
N ASN A 190 13.37 -11.63 -7.88
CA ASN A 190 12.31 -11.99 -6.96
C ASN A 190 11.79 -13.37 -7.34
N LEU A 191 11.97 -14.34 -6.44
CA LEU A 191 11.42 -15.68 -6.57
C LEU A 191 10.31 -15.83 -5.55
N TYR A 192 9.11 -16.09 -6.01
CA TYR A 192 7.98 -16.44 -5.18
C TYR A 192 7.55 -17.86 -5.51
N THR A 193 7.32 -18.66 -4.48
CA THR A 193 6.70 -19.98 -4.60
C THR A 193 5.76 -20.19 -3.42
N ASP A 194 4.66 -20.84 -3.69
CA ASP A 194 3.71 -21.29 -2.68
C ASP A 194 3.36 -22.76 -2.93
N TYR A 195 3.08 -23.45 -1.85
CA TYR A 195 2.57 -24.82 -1.87
C TYR A 195 1.37 -24.88 -0.94
N ALA A 196 0.25 -25.33 -1.48
CA ALA A 196 -0.96 -25.54 -0.71
C ALA A 196 -1.37 -27.01 -0.76
N TYR A 197 -1.76 -27.54 0.39
CA TYR A 197 -2.30 -28.88 0.54
C TYR A 197 -3.70 -28.78 1.14
N TYR A 198 -4.61 -29.57 0.61
CA TYR A 198 -5.97 -29.69 1.09
C TYR A 198 -6.35 -31.18 1.15
N GLU A 199 -6.93 -31.60 2.27
CA GLU A 199 -7.49 -32.94 2.47
C GLU A 199 -8.91 -32.80 3.02
N GLY A 200 -9.87 -33.42 2.36
CA GLY A 200 -11.28 -33.38 2.75
C GLY A 200 -12.05 -34.59 2.27
#